data_c16cad382ae113b68dd6a6e88ab4abd1
#
_entry.id   c16cad382ae113b68dd6a6e88ab4abd1
#
_cell.length_a   1.000
_cell.length_b   1.000
_cell.length_c   1.000
_cell.angle_alpha   90.00
_cell.angle_beta   90.00
_cell.angle_gamma   90.00
#
_symmetry.space_group_name_H-M   'P 1'
#
loop_
_entity.id
_entity.type
_entity.pdbx_description
1 polymer ?
#
loop_
_entity_poly.entity_id
_entity_poly.type
_entity_poly.pdbx_seq_one_letter_code
_entity_poly.pdbx_strand_id
1 'polypeptide(L)'
;TLIAFGDNYGPGHFGPMSRFRGSALAWADVNNPYNVRTTQFFTGYENKAEEIVNSGHGHNRELSKIPTAAMSLHGVQYIDFMSIRRWGDPGMWTTNFSHIYRSTDYGQTWQPTHIFRPNSGGFANFQMGAFLKHGRYVYEFCTPNGRMGDGYLARVPARSFEELHAWEYWNGKKWIKDDPAAAAPVIPGRISELTVQWNPRLKRFMMLTLGNGDNIYLRYSKDLINWTNRYLLIPTQRAKIYNPYFLPNQSGQTVFFTLSSWLPYQVSTVKAMLPTVHHMEKLAYTYVPEDNRGEIAKFLFPNGFPPKPGIVRR
;
A
#
# COMPACT_ATOMS: atom_id res chain seq x y z
N THR A 1 -15.11 -6.09 -6.93
CA THR A 1 -14.12 -5.09 -6.52
C THR A 1 -13.25 -4.70 -7.70
N LEU A 2 -12.93 -3.41 -7.85
CA LEU A 2 -11.89 -2.94 -8.76
C LEU A 2 -10.53 -3.10 -8.07
N ILE A 3 -9.56 -3.62 -8.81
CA ILE A 3 -8.16 -3.72 -8.37
C ILE A 3 -7.28 -2.98 -9.38
N ALA A 4 -6.47 -2.05 -8.87
CA ALA A 4 -5.47 -1.34 -9.66
C ALA A 4 -4.10 -2.01 -9.47
N PHE A 5 -3.38 -2.17 -10.57
CA PHE A 5 -2.04 -2.74 -10.62
C PHE A 5 -1.07 -1.67 -11.13
N GLY A 6 0.10 -1.59 -10.52
CA GLY A 6 1.21 -0.79 -11.02
C GLY A 6 2.20 -1.63 -11.80
N ASP A 7 3.00 -0.99 -12.64
CA ASP A 7 4.12 -1.57 -13.38
C ASP A 7 3.87 -2.99 -13.89
N ASN A 8 3.12 -3.12 -14.97
CA ASN A 8 2.75 -4.43 -15.47
C ASN A 8 2.88 -4.52 -17.00
N TYR A 9 2.88 -5.76 -17.49
CA TYR A 9 2.94 -6.06 -18.92
C TYR A 9 1.57 -6.47 -19.50
N GLY A 10 0.51 -6.35 -18.67
CA GLY A 10 -0.84 -6.74 -19.06
C GLY A 10 -1.15 -8.22 -18.83
N PRO A 11 -2.45 -8.58 -18.88
CA PRO A 11 -2.91 -9.93 -18.62
C PRO A 11 -2.38 -10.92 -19.68
N GLY A 12 -1.79 -12.02 -19.22
CA GLY A 12 -1.46 -13.18 -20.06
C GLY A 12 -0.24 -13.04 -20.96
N HIS A 13 0.56 -11.99 -20.86
CA HIS A 13 1.69 -11.77 -21.74
C HIS A 13 2.98 -11.50 -20.95
N PHE A 14 3.72 -12.57 -20.69
CA PHE A 14 5.13 -12.51 -20.32
C PHE A 14 5.96 -12.75 -21.58
N GLY A 15 6.48 -11.69 -22.19
CA GLY A 15 7.34 -11.84 -23.35
C GLY A 15 7.77 -10.51 -23.97
N PRO A 16 8.77 -10.52 -24.85
CA PRO A 16 9.34 -9.32 -25.47
C PRO A 16 8.35 -8.50 -26.31
N MET A 17 7.17 -9.05 -26.57
CA MET A 17 6.10 -8.38 -27.32
C MET A 17 5.07 -7.71 -26.43
N SER A 18 5.15 -7.87 -25.10
CA SER A 18 4.25 -7.20 -24.18
C SER A 18 4.68 -5.76 -23.96
N ARG A 19 3.74 -4.84 -24.10
CA ARG A 19 4.02 -3.42 -23.89
C ARG A 19 3.90 -3.11 -22.40
N PHE A 20 4.95 -2.55 -21.82
CA PHE A 20 4.93 -2.09 -20.43
C PHE A 20 3.82 -1.03 -20.21
N ARG A 21 3.14 -1.14 -19.08
CA ARG A 21 2.13 -0.21 -18.60
C ARG A 21 2.49 0.25 -17.19
N GLY A 22 2.40 1.55 -16.94
CA GLY A 22 2.57 2.12 -15.58
C GLY A 22 1.45 1.71 -14.64
N SER A 23 0.26 1.47 -15.17
CA SER A 23 -0.90 1.05 -14.41
C SER A 23 -1.86 0.21 -15.24
N ALA A 24 -2.66 -0.63 -14.59
CA ALA A 24 -3.76 -1.34 -15.20
C ALA A 24 -4.88 -1.56 -14.19
N LEU A 25 -6.09 -1.81 -14.67
CA LEU A 25 -7.28 -2.01 -13.86
C LEU A 25 -7.95 -3.34 -14.21
N ALA A 26 -8.50 -3.99 -13.19
CA ALA A 26 -9.31 -5.18 -13.39
C ALA A 26 -10.48 -5.22 -12.41
N TRP A 27 -11.58 -5.85 -12.83
CA TRP A 27 -12.59 -6.36 -11.92
C TRP A 27 -12.08 -7.67 -11.30
N ALA A 28 -12.33 -7.83 -10.00
CA ALA A 28 -12.01 -9.06 -9.28
C ALA A 28 -13.18 -9.51 -8.41
N ASP A 29 -13.41 -10.81 -8.38
CA ASP A 29 -14.24 -11.44 -7.37
C ASP A 29 -13.38 -11.73 -6.13
N VAL A 30 -13.72 -11.08 -5.03
CA VAL A 30 -13.05 -11.20 -3.73
C VAL A 30 -13.96 -11.83 -2.67
N ASN A 31 -15.16 -12.30 -3.05
CA ASN A 31 -16.13 -12.89 -2.11
C ASN A 31 -15.59 -14.17 -1.47
N ASN A 32 -14.82 -14.95 -2.23
CA ASN A 32 -14.06 -16.07 -1.68
C ASN A 32 -12.58 -15.68 -1.57
N PRO A 33 -12.09 -15.30 -0.39
CA PRO A 33 -10.72 -14.85 -0.22
C PRO A 33 -9.68 -15.97 -0.41
N TYR A 34 -10.10 -17.24 -0.41
CA TYR A 34 -9.25 -18.38 -0.77
C TYR A 34 -9.08 -18.56 -2.29
N ASN A 35 -9.87 -17.86 -3.08
CA ASN A 35 -9.89 -18.00 -4.53
C ASN A 35 -10.25 -16.65 -5.18
N VAL A 36 -9.45 -15.64 -4.91
CA VAL A 36 -9.57 -14.34 -5.55
C VAL A 36 -9.26 -14.50 -7.04
N ARG A 37 -10.17 -14.02 -7.89
CA ARG A 37 -10.04 -14.13 -9.35
C ARG A 37 -10.25 -12.77 -9.98
N THR A 38 -9.34 -12.38 -10.85
CA THR A 38 -9.64 -11.32 -11.82
C THR A 38 -10.63 -11.85 -12.84
N THR A 39 -11.75 -11.18 -12.97
CA THR A 39 -12.84 -11.60 -13.85
C THR A 39 -12.79 -10.89 -15.19
N GLN A 40 -12.33 -9.64 -15.20
CA GLN A 40 -12.22 -8.84 -16.40
C GLN A 40 -11.13 -7.80 -16.22
N PHE A 41 -10.20 -7.71 -17.17
CA PHE A 41 -9.25 -6.61 -17.29
C PHE A 41 -9.82 -5.51 -18.18
N PHE A 42 -9.47 -4.27 -17.89
CA PHE A 42 -9.70 -3.17 -18.79
C PHE A 42 -8.63 -3.21 -19.88
N THR A 43 -9.04 -3.45 -21.09
CA THR A 43 -8.16 -3.64 -22.24
C THR A 43 -8.45 -2.62 -23.33
N GLY A 44 -7.38 -2.15 -23.95
CA GLY A 44 -7.45 -1.30 -25.13
C GLY A 44 -7.10 -2.05 -26.40
N TYR A 45 -6.26 -1.44 -27.23
CA TYR A 45 -5.84 -1.98 -28.50
C TYR A 45 -5.21 -3.38 -28.38
N GLU A 46 -5.56 -4.29 -29.26
CA GLU A 46 -5.10 -5.69 -29.31
C GLU A 46 -5.40 -6.51 -28.03
N ASN A 47 -6.45 -6.19 -27.29
CA ASN A 47 -6.80 -6.82 -26.01
C ASN A 47 -5.67 -6.79 -24.97
N LYS A 48 -4.76 -5.84 -25.06
CA LYS A 48 -3.72 -5.60 -24.05
C LYS A 48 -4.28 -4.73 -22.93
N ALA A 49 -3.73 -4.86 -21.72
CA ALA A 49 -4.11 -4.00 -20.61
C ALA A 49 -3.94 -2.53 -21.00
N GLU A 50 -4.95 -1.73 -20.73
CA GLU A 50 -4.94 -0.29 -20.93
C GLU A 50 -4.45 0.41 -19.68
N GLU A 51 -3.70 1.50 -19.81
CA GLU A 51 -3.33 2.31 -18.67
C GLU A 51 -4.55 3.02 -18.09
N ILE A 52 -4.66 2.99 -16.76
CA ILE A 52 -5.73 3.72 -16.04
C ILE A 52 -5.64 5.21 -16.36
N VAL A 53 -4.43 5.75 -16.30
CA VAL A 53 -4.10 7.11 -16.71
C VAL A 53 -2.79 7.05 -17.49
N ASN A 54 -2.72 7.82 -18.57
CA ASN A 54 -1.56 7.81 -19.44
C ASN A 54 -0.29 8.20 -18.68
N SER A 55 0.75 7.39 -18.79
CA SER A 55 2.09 7.67 -18.31
C SER A 55 2.93 8.33 -19.39
N GLY A 56 3.92 9.13 -18.97
CA GLY A 56 4.79 9.84 -19.91
C GLY A 56 5.75 8.92 -20.69
N HIS A 57 6.01 7.68 -20.23
CA HIS A 57 6.94 6.72 -20.86
C HIS A 57 8.30 7.30 -21.23
N GLY A 58 8.83 8.16 -20.36
CA GLY A 58 10.08 8.91 -20.57
C GLY A 58 9.89 10.33 -21.08
N HIS A 59 8.73 10.69 -21.62
CA HIS A 59 8.43 12.07 -21.96
C HIS A 59 8.20 12.91 -20.70
N ASN A 60 8.58 14.20 -20.77
CA ASN A 60 8.43 15.15 -19.66
C ASN A 60 9.02 14.68 -18.33
N ARG A 61 10.06 13.81 -18.36
CA ARG A 61 10.71 13.21 -17.20
C ARG A 61 9.76 12.35 -16.34
N GLU A 62 8.72 11.81 -16.92
CA GLU A 62 7.84 10.85 -16.28
C GLU A 62 8.05 9.47 -16.91
N LEU A 63 8.52 8.51 -16.12
CA LEU A 63 8.72 7.13 -16.57
C LEU A 63 7.44 6.31 -16.48
N SER A 64 6.70 6.50 -15.39
CA SER A 64 5.51 5.71 -15.07
C SER A 64 4.61 6.47 -14.11
N LYS A 65 3.30 6.16 -14.12
CA LYS A 65 2.34 6.50 -13.06
C LYS A 65 1.90 5.23 -12.37
N ILE A 66 2.20 5.11 -11.09
CA ILE A 66 1.90 3.92 -10.30
C ILE A 66 0.79 4.21 -9.31
N PRO A 67 -0.30 3.43 -9.29
CA PRO A 67 -1.34 3.56 -8.27
C PRO A 67 -0.79 3.15 -6.91
N THR A 68 -1.03 3.96 -5.89
CA THR A 68 -0.56 3.72 -4.52
C THR A 68 -1.70 3.53 -3.53
N ALA A 69 -2.78 4.29 -3.69
CA ALA A 69 -3.97 4.20 -2.86
C ALA A 69 -5.24 4.18 -3.73
N ALA A 70 -6.24 3.44 -3.30
CA ALA A 70 -7.53 3.43 -3.99
C ALA A 70 -8.68 3.31 -2.99
N MET A 71 -9.81 3.93 -3.31
CA MET A 71 -11.05 3.77 -2.56
C MET A 71 -12.29 4.11 -3.39
N SER A 72 -13.45 3.65 -2.91
CA SER A 72 -14.75 4.15 -3.39
C SER A 72 -15.37 5.03 -2.31
N LEU A 73 -15.86 6.20 -2.70
CA LEU A 73 -16.50 7.16 -1.82
C LEU A 73 -17.73 7.75 -2.50
N HIS A 74 -18.92 7.53 -1.93
CA HIS A 74 -20.20 8.02 -2.46
C HIS A 74 -20.45 7.64 -3.93
N GLY A 75 -20.05 6.43 -4.34
CA GLY A 75 -20.21 5.93 -5.70
C GLY A 75 -19.11 6.35 -6.69
N VAL A 76 -18.24 7.26 -6.29
CA VAL A 76 -17.08 7.68 -7.08
C VAL A 76 -15.86 6.83 -6.68
N GLN A 77 -15.09 6.38 -7.66
CA GLN A 77 -13.82 5.69 -7.45
C GLN A 77 -12.68 6.70 -7.50
N TYR A 78 -11.74 6.56 -6.58
CA TYR A 78 -10.55 7.40 -6.49
C TYR A 78 -9.30 6.53 -6.47
N ILE A 79 -8.27 6.96 -7.19
CA ILE A 79 -6.93 6.37 -7.15
C ILE A 79 -5.92 7.50 -7.02
N ASP A 80 -4.99 7.36 -6.07
CA ASP A 80 -3.80 8.20 -6.00
C ASP A 80 -2.67 7.55 -6.79
N PHE A 81 -1.98 8.33 -7.61
CA PHE A 81 -0.86 7.89 -8.43
C PHE A 81 0.40 8.65 -8.06
N MET A 82 1.50 7.94 -7.86
CA MET A 82 2.83 8.55 -7.87
C MET A 82 3.38 8.60 -9.30
N SER A 83 3.87 9.77 -9.71
CA SER A 83 4.56 9.97 -10.98
C SER A 83 6.04 9.69 -10.81
N ILE A 84 6.55 8.62 -11.38
CA ILE A 84 7.95 8.23 -11.26
C ILE A 84 8.83 9.04 -12.20
N ARG A 85 9.80 9.75 -11.63
CA ARG A 85 10.82 10.51 -12.35
C ARG A 85 12.04 9.66 -12.69
N ARG A 86 12.48 8.83 -11.74
CA ARG A 86 13.66 7.97 -11.85
C ARG A 86 13.54 6.81 -10.88
N TRP A 87 13.92 5.61 -11.33
CA TRP A 87 13.89 4.43 -10.48
C TRP A 87 15.06 4.40 -9.46
N GLY A 88 16.28 4.68 -9.86
CA GLY A 88 17.45 4.57 -8.97
C GLY A 88 17.75 3.14 -8.52
N ASP A 89 18.46 3.00 -7.42
CA ASP A 89 18.69 1.71 -6.76
C ASP A 89 17.38 1.16 -6.16
N PRO A 90 17.29 -0.14 -5.85
CA PRO A 90 16.10 -0.73 -5.25
C PRO A 90 15.62 0.04 -4.00
N GLY A 91 14.38 0.51 -4.04
CA GLY A 91 13.81 1.35 -2.97
C GLY A 91 14.23 2.82 -2.98
N MET A 92 14.90 3.30 -4.01
CA MET A 92 15.45 4.67 -4.09
C MET A 92 14.87 5.48 -5.25
N TRP A 93 13.66 5.15 -5.72
CA TRP A 93 13.02 5.94 -6.77
C TRP A 93 12.67 7.35 -6.31
N THR A 94 12.60 8.26 -7.28
CA THR A 94 12.13 9.62 -7.05
C THR A 94 10.86 9.88 -7.85
N THR A 95 9.97 10.68 -7.28
CA THR A 95 8.72 11.09 -7.91
C THR A 95 8.79 12.54 -8.39
N ASN A 96 7.92 12.87 -9.33
CA ASN A 96 7.62 14.25 -9.70
C ASN A 96 6.53 14.82 -8.79
N PHE A 97 5.49 14.02 -8.54
CA PHE A 97 4.30 14.39 -7.76
C PHE A 97 3.50 13.14 -7.40
N SER A 98 2.52 13.27 -6.48
CA SER A 98 1.35 12.42 -6.41
C SER A 98 0.11 13.18 -6.87
N HIS A 99 -0.87 12.46 -7.43
CA HIS A 99 -2.09 13.07 -7.96
C HIS A 99 -3.28 12.10 -7.87
N ILE A 100 -4.37 12.56 -7.27
CA ILE A 100 -5.59 11.77 -7.16
C ILE A 100 -6.43 11.93 -8.41
N TYR A 101 -6.83 10.81 -8.99
CA TYR A 101 -7.78 10.74 -10.11
C TYR A 101 -9.10 10.14 -9.64
N ARG A 102 -10.18 10.51 -10.33
CA ARG A 102 -11.53 10.02 -10.05
C ARG A 102 -12.18 9.39 -11.28
N SER A 103 -13.06 8.44 -11.03
CA SER A 103 -13.97 7.84 -12.00
C SER A 103 -15.38 7.82 -11.45
N THR A 104 -16.36 8.20 -12.28
CA THR A 104 -17.80 8.15 -11.94
C THR A 104 -18.56 7.09 -12.76
N ASP A 105 -17.84 6.31 -13.56
CA ASP A 105 -18.35 5.32 -14.50
C ASP A 105 -17.75 3.92 -14.25
N TYR A 106 -17.50 3.62 -12.97
CA TYR A 106 -16.96 2.32 -12.52
C TYR A 106 -15.59 1.97 -13.12
N GLY A 107 -14.76 3.00 -13.35
CA GLY A 107 -13.37 2.82 -13.79
C GLY A 107 -13.18 2.83 -15.31
N GLN A 108 -14.23 3.15 -16.09
CA GLN A 108 -14.11 3.22 -17.54
C GLN A 108 -13.29 4.43 -17.98
N THR A 109 -13.53 5.58 -17.33
CA THR A 109 -12.75 6.80 -17.59
C THR A 109 -12.26 7.41 -16.28
N TRP A 110 -11.13 8.10 -16.35
CA TRP A 110 -10.48 8.72 -15.20
C TRP A 110 -10.13 10.17 -15.50
N GLN A 111 -10.44 11.04 -14.55
CA GLN A 111 -10.16 12.46 -14.62
C GLN A 111 -9.32 12.90 -13.41
N PRO A 112 -8.34 13.80 -13.60
CA PRO A 112 -7.60 14.36 -12.48
C PRO A 112 -8.52 15.19 -11.58
N THR A 113 -8.29 15.11 -10.26
CA THR A 113 -8.90 16.01 -9.29
C THR A 113 -8.00 17.23 -9.05
N HIS A 114 -8.41 18.14 -8.15
CA HIS A 114 -7.56 19.23 -7.70
C HIS A 114 -6.51 18.81 -6.64
N ILE A 115 -6.47 17.53 -6.25
CA ILE A 115 -5.50 17.02 -5.27
C ILE A 115 -4.21 16.63 -5.99
N PHE A 116 -3.43 17.65 -6.31
CA PHE A 116 -2.10 17.54 -6.92
C PHE A 116 -1.04 17.93 -5.88
N ARG A 117 -0.05 17.08 -5.64
CA ARG A 117 0.97 17.23 -4.60
C ARG A 117 2.36 17.10 -5.21
N PRO A 118 3.03 18.22 -5.52
CA PRO A 118 4.41 18.20 -6.05
C PRO A 118 5.35 17.55 -5.04
N ASN A 119 6.40 16.89 -5.52
CA ASN A 119 7.43 16.34 -4.66
C ASN A 119 8.38 17.45 -4.16
N SER A 120 7.81 18.40 -3.42
CA SER A 120 8.53 19.54 -2.84
C SER A 120 7.78 20.08 -1.62
N GLY A 121 8.51 20.83 -0.76
CA GLY A 121 7.93 21.36 0.47
C GLY A 121 7.31 20.25 1.33
N GLY A 122 6.23 20.56 2.05
CA GLY A 122 5.51 19.60 2.89
C GLY A 122 4.87 18.45 2.12
N PHE A 123 4.50 18.64 0.86
CA PHE A 123 3.94 17.58 0.02
C PHE A 123 4.94 16.47 -0.35
N ALA A 124 6.25 16.69 -0.18
CA ALA A 124 7.24 15.64 -0.37
C ALA A 124 7.03 14.43 0.56
N ASN A 125 6.33 14.60 1.68
CA ASN A 125 5.95 13.54 2.61
C ASN A 125 4.70 12.75 2.17
N PHE A 126 4.02 13.18 1.11
CA PHE A 126 2.73 12.66 0.65
C PHE A 126 2.81 12.19 -0.81
N GLN A 127 3.77 11.31 -1.10
CA GLN A 127 4.05 10.84 -2.46
C GLN A 127 3.55 9.42 -2.74
N MET A 128 3.37 8.61 -1.69
CA MET A 128 2.84 7.25 -1.78
C MET A 128 2.00 6.97 -0.54
N GLY A 129 0.80 6.45 -0.69
CA GLY A 129 -0.11 6.36 0.43
C GLY A 129 -1.09 5.20 0.45
N ALA A 130 -1.94 5.22 1.47
CA ALA A 130 -3.10 4.35 1.62
C ALA A 130 -4.28 5.12 2.21
N PHE A 131 -5.46 4.95 1.64
CA PHE A 131 -6.70 5.55 2.14
C PHE A 131 -7.39 4.66 3.16
N LEU A 132 -8.01 5.31 4.14
CA LEU A 132 -8.94 4.69 5.09
C LEU A 132 -10.15 5.59 5.31
N LYS A 133 -11.33 5.15 4.89
CA LYS A 133 -12.60 5.81 5.27
C LYS A 133 -13.01 5.33 6.66
N HIS A 134 -13.07 6.25 7.62
CA HIS A 134 -13.54 5.95 8.99
C HIS A 134 -14.32 7.13 9.58
N GLY A 135 -15.52 6.84 10.11
CA GLY A 135 -16.43 7.87 10.58
C GLY A 135 -16.75 8.90 9.49
N ARG A 136 -16.63 10.19 9.78
CA ARG A 136 -16.88 11.27 8.81
C ARG A 136 -15.66 11.68 7.98
N TYR A 137 -14.48 11.07 8.25
CA TYR A 137 -13.24 11.42 7.59
C TYR A 137 -12.77 10.33 6.63
N VAL A 138 -12.02 10.75 5.63
CA VAL A 138 -11.03 9.93 4.94
C VAL A 138 -9.68 10.28 5.57
N TYR A 139 -8.95 9.26 5.97
CA TYR A 139 -7.56 9.33 6.43
C TYR A 139 -6.65 8.85 5.31
N GLU A 140 -5.49 9.43 5.23
CA GLU A 140 -4.45 9.01 4.31
C GLU A 140 -3.12 8.88 5.05
N PHE A 141 -2.58 7.67 5.04
CA PHE A 141 -1.23 7.40 5.52
C PHE A 141 -0.29 7.48 4.34
N CYS A 142 0.71 8.34 4.42
CA CYS A 142 1.63 8.59 3.32
C CYS A 142 3.09 8.47 3.74
N THR A 143 3.93 8.26 2.73
CA THR A 143 5.38 8.30 2.84
C THR A 143 5.97 9.22 1.77
N PRO A 144 7.20 9.71 1.95
CA PRO A 144 8.00 10.25 0.85
C PRO A 144 8.21 9.21 -0.26
N ASN A 145 8.74 9.64 -1.36
CA ASN A 145 9.17 8.71 -2.43
C ASN A 145 10.26 7.73 -1.93
N GLY A 146 10.30 6.56 -2.54
CA GLY A 146 11.21 5.48 -2.15
C GLY A 146 10.79 4.77 -0.87
N ARG A 147 11.73 4.01 -0.26
CA ARG A 147 11.49 3.14 0.90
C ARG A 147 12.26 3.56 2.15
N MET A 148 12.65 4.84 2.24
CA MET A 148 13.59 5.30 3.25
C MET A 148 12.99 6.33 4.21
N GLY A 149 11.72 6.70 4.03
CA GLY A 149 11.06 7.73 4.81
C GLY A 149 10.21 7.21 5.96
N ASP A 150 9.70 8.15 6.74
CA ASP A 150 8.71 7.91 7.80
C ASP A 150 7.29 7.85 7.23
N GLY A 151 6.35 7.36 8.04
CA GLY A 151 4.92 7.41 7.75
C GLY A 151 4.25 8.63 8.36
N TYR A 152 3.53 9.40 7.54
CA TYR A 152 2.80 10.61 7.91
C TYR A 152 1.29 10.37 7.81
N LEU A 153 0.49 11.24 8.44
CA LEU A 153 -0.95 11.11 8.46
C LEU A 153 -1.64 12.43 8.11
N ALA A 154 -2.50 12.36 7.11
CA ALA A 154 -3.44 13.41 6.76
C ALA A 154 -4.88 12.91 6.90
N ARG A 155 -5.85 13.83 6.97
CA ARG A 155 -7.27 13.53 6.91
C ARG A 155 -8.05 14.66 6.24
N VAL A 156 -9.23 14.33 5.77
CA VAL A 156 -10.19 15.30 5.22
C VAL A 156 -11.61 14.86 5.52
N PRO A 157 -12.57 15.76 5.80
CA PRO A 157 -13.98 15.40 5.81
C PRO A 157 -14.36 14.72 4.48
N ALA A 158 -15.04 13.56 4.54
CA ALA A 158 -15.32 12.78 3.34
C ALA A 158 -16.07 13.56 2.25
N ARG A 159 -16.93 14.50 2.66
CA ARG A 159 -17.67 15.39 1.74
C ARG A 159 -16.79 16.40 0.98
N SER A 160 -15.60 16.70 1.53
CA SER A 160 -14.64 17.67 0.98
C SER A 160 -13.38 16.97 0.45
N PHE A 161 -13.48 15.71 0.05
CA PHE A 161 -12.33 14.90 -0.33
C PHE A 161 -11.52 15.52 -1.48
N GLU A 162 -12.18 16.16 -2.45
CA GLU A 162 -11.54 16.79 -3.60
C GLU A 162 -11.08 18.25 -3.34
N GLU A 163 -11.28 18.77 -2.13
CA GLU A 163 -10.89 20.12 -1.75
C GLU A 163 -9.50 20.11 -1.09
N LEU A 164 -8.43 20.43 -1.80
CA LEU A 164 -7.05 20.38 -1.28
C LEU A 164 -6.89 21.17 0.04
N HIS A 165 -7.47 22.36 0.11
CA HIS A 165 -7.41 23.23 1.30
C HIS A 165 -8.26 22.75 2.49
N ALA A 166 -9.06 21.68 2.31
CA ALA A 166 -9.81 21.06 3.41
C ALA A 166 -9.01 19.99 4.15
N TRP A 167 -7.87 19.58 3.60
CA TRP A 167 -7.03 18.56 4.21
C TRP A 167 -6.33 19.08 5.46
N GLU A 168 -6.28 18.21 6.46
CA GLU A 168 -5.64 18.44 7.74
C GLU A 168 -4.48 17.47 7.94
N TYR A 169 -3.37 17.93 8.47
CA TYR A 169 -2.12 17.19 8.65
C TYR A 169 -1.80 17.06 10.13
N TRP A 170 -1.45 15.86 10.58
CA TRP A 170 -1.10 15.62 11.98
C TRP A 170 0.31 16.12 12.29
N ASN A 171 0.45 17.04 13.24
CA ASN A 171 1.75 17.64 13.60
C ASN A 171 2.40 17.05 14.85
N GLY A 172 1.95 15.87 15.30
CA GLY A 172 2.42 15.25 16.55
C GLY A 172 1.59 15.65 17.79
N LYS A 173 0.77 16.70 17.69
CA LYS A 173 -0.06 17.21 18.81
C LYS A 173 -1.51 17.49 18.41
N LYS A 174 -1.72 18.06 17.24
CA LYS A 174 -3.04 18.45 16.73
C LYS A 174 -3.09 18.38 15.22
N TRP A 175 -4.28 18.45 14.67
CA TRP A 175 -4.53 18.56 13.24
C TRP A 175 -4.34 20.01 12.78
N ILE A 176 -3.51 20.22 11.77
CA ILE A 176 -3.25 21.53 11.14
C ILE A 176 -3.88 21.50 9.75
N LYS A 177 -4.77 22.44 9.51
CA LYS A 177 -5.45 22.56 8.22
C LYS A 177 -4.56 23.24 7.20
N ASP A 178 -4.56 22.70 5.97
CA ASP A 178 -3.93 23.29 4.78
C ASP A 178 -2.42 23.57 4.91
N ASP A 179 -1.75 22.84 5.79
CA ASP A 179 -0.30 22.98 5.98
C ASP A 179 0.39 21.60 6.04
N PRO A 180 0.72 21.01 4.88
CA PRO A 180 1.43 19.74 4.81
C PRO A 180 2.85 19.80 5.38
N ALA A 181 3.46 20.99 5.47
CA ALA A 181 4.80 21.15 6.06
C ALA A 181 4.79 20.99 7.58
N ALA A 182 3.64 21.20 8.23
CA ALA A 182 3.48 20.95 9.65
C ALA A 182 3.41 19.47 10.03
N ALA A 183 3.28 18.55 9.04
CA ALA A 183 3.11 17.12 9.31
C ALA A 183 4.31 16.54 10.07
N ALA A 184 4.02 15.82 11.17
CA ALA A 184 5.00 15.04 11.92
C ALA A 184 4.77 13.54 11.68
N PRO A 185 5.84 12.72 11.74
CA PRO A 185 5.69 11.28 11.60
C PRO A 185 4.77 10.67 12.66
N VAL A 186 3.86 9.81 12.24
CA VAL A 186 3.08 8.93 13.14
C VAL A 186 3.68 7.53 13.20
N ILE A 187 4.49 7.15 12.22
CA ILE A 187 5.22 5.89 12.17
C ILE A 187 6.66 6.21 11.76
N PRO A 188 7.58 6.28 12.72
CA PRO A 188 8.97 6.54 12.41
C PRO A 188 9.66 5.34 11.81
N GLY A 189 10.69 5.59 11.01
CA GLY A 189 11.56 4.59 10.42
C GLY A 189 11.35 4.42 8.92
N ARG A 190 11.94 3.36 8.37
CA ARG A 190 11.83 3.06 6.94
C ARG A 190 10.49 2.40 6.65
N ILE A 191 9.53 3.20 6.26
CA ILE A 191 8.19 2.78 5.88
C ILE A 191 8.04 2.92 4.37
N SER A 192 7.43 1.94 3.76
CA SER A 192 7.14 1.94 2.33
C SER A 192 5.70 1.47 2.09
N GLU A 193 5.46 0.83 0.96
CA GLU A 193 4.12 0.39 0.56
C GLU A 193 3.33 -0.10 1.78
N LEU A 194 2.18 0.48 2.01
CA LEU A 194 1.39 0.24 3.20
C LEU A 194 -0.09 0.10 2.89
N THR A 195 -0.81 -0.54 3.78
CA THR A 195 -2.27 -0.64 3.75
C THR A 195 -2.83 -0.57 5.15
N VAL A 196 -3.97 0.10 5.31
CA VAL A 196 -4.61 0.30 6.61
C VAL A 196 -6.08 -0.09 6.53
N GLN A 197 -6.56 -0.81 7.55
CA GLN A 197 -7.96 -1.20 7.63
C GLN A 197 -8.44 -1.27 9.09
N TRP A 198 -9.72 -0.95 9.31
CA TRP A 198 -10.39 -1.22 10.59
C TRP A 198 -10.80 -2.69 10.68
N ASN A 199 -10.47 -3.34 11.79
CA ASN A 199 -10.92 -4.69 12.10
C ASN A 199 -11.97 -4.64 13.22
N PRO A 200 -13.26 -4.84 12.90
CA PRO A 200 -14.34 -4.66 13.87
C PRO A 200 -14.30 -5.68 15.00
N ARG A 201 -13.83 -6.90 14.76
CA ARG A 201 -13.75 -7.94 15.77
C ARG A 201 -12.59 -7.74 16.73
N LEU A 202 -11.47 -7.26 16.26
CA LEU A 202 -10.32 -6.91 17.10
C LEU A 202 -10.49 -5.53 17.76
N LYS A 203 -11.41 -4.71 17.25
CA LYS A 203 -11.60 -3.29 17.62
C LYS A 203 -10.28 -2.52 17.52
N ARG A 204 -9.55 -2.74 16.42
CA ARG A 204 -8.26 -2.10 16.13
C ARG A 204 -8.17 -1.74 14.66
N PHE A 205 -7.49 -0.66 14.40
CA PHE A 205 -6.91 -0.42 13.10
C PHE A 205 -5.70 -1.34 12.93
N MET A 206 -5.59 -1.92 11.76
CA MET A 206 -4.47 -2.77 11.36
C MET A 206 -3.71 -2.07 10.25
N MET A 207 -2.40 -2.13 10.29
CA MET A 207 -1.53 -1.63 9.23
C MET A 207 -0.53 -2.72 8.85
N LEU A 208 -0.42 -3.01 7.56
CA LEU A 208 0.71 -3.73 7.00
C LEU A 208 1.62 -2.73 6.32
N THR A 209 2.91 -2.89 6.50
CA THR A 209 3.93 -2.08 5.84
C THR A 209 5.04 -2.97 5.32
N LEU A 210 5.57 -2.63 4.15
CA LEU A 210 6.92 -3.04 3.82
C LEU A 210 7.88 -2.17 4.64
N GLY A 211 8.95 -2.76 5.14
CA GLY A 211 9.93 -2.06 5.97
C GLY A 211 11.34 -2.61 5.76
N ASN A 212 12.23 -2.38 6.70
CA ASN A 212 13.63 -2.79 6.62
C ASN A 212 13.81 -4.24 6.15
N GLY A 213 14.71 -4.45 5.19
CA GLY A 213 15.04 -5.76 4.63
C GLY A 213 13.91 -6.37 3.81
N ASP A 214 13.01 -5.53 3.26
CA ASP A 214 11.84 -5.94 2.49
C ASP A 214 10.92 -6.92 3.24
N ASN A 215 10.81 -6.78 4.55
CA ASN A 215 9.93 -7.58 5.40
C ASN A 215 8.54 -6.94 5.51
N ILE A 216 7.51 -7.77 5.68
CA ILE A 216 6.15 -7.28 5.95
C ILE A 216 5.94 -7.23 7.46
N TYR A 217 5.61 -6.04 7.92
CA TYR A 217 5.33 -5.78 9.33
C TYR A 217 3.86 -5.43 9.56
N LEU A 218 3.35 -5.90 10.70
CA LEU A 218 2.02 -5.57 11.22
C LEU A 218 2.13 -4.59 12.38
N ARG A 219 1.18 -3.65 12.45
CA ARG A 219 0.94 -2.80 13.62
C ARG A 219 -0.55 -2.71 13.91
N TYR A 220 -0.88 -2.45 15.18
CA TYR A 220 -2.24 -2.13 15.62
C TYR A 220 -2.30 -0.72 16.19
N SER A 221 -3.47 -0.09 16.04
CA SER A 221 -3.80 1.20 16.67
C SER A 221 -5.25 1.24 17.14
N LYS A 222 -5.52 2.06 18.17
CA LYS A 222 -6.87 2.41 18.62
C LYS A 222 -7.39 3.70 17.99
N ASP A 223 -6.50 4.58 17.56
CA ASP A 223 -6.78 5.98 17.26
C ASP A 223 -6.12 6.51 15.97
N LEU A 224 -5.43 5.65 15.20
CA LEU A 224 -4.68 5.98 13.98
C LEU A 224 -3.39 6.77 14.20
N ILE A 225 -3.13 7.23 15.41
CA ILE A 225 -1.97 8.05 15.77
C ILE A 225 -0.94 7.23 16.54
N ASN A 226 -1.41 6.52 17.57
CA ASN A 226 -0.57 5.70 18.43
C ASN A 226 -0.59 4.23 17.93
N TRP A 227 0.55 3.79 17.40
CA TRP A 227 0.70 2.44 16.83
C TRP A 227 1.56 1.57 17.75
N THR A 228 1.24 0.29 17.83
CA THR A 228 2.10 -0.69 18.49
C THR A 228 3.47 -0.76 17.82
N ASN A 229 4.46 -1.34 18.50
CA ASN A 229 5.68 -1.74 17.85
C ASN A 229 5.39 -2.67 16.67
N ARG A 230 6.28 -2.67 15.69
CA ARG A 230 6.17 -3.53 14.52
C ARG A 230 6.31 -4.99 14.89
N TYR A 231 5.41 -5.82 14.39
CA TYR A 231 5.48 -7.27 14.46
C TYR A 231 5.88 -7.81 13.09
N LEU A 232 6.94 -8.61 13.03
CA LEU A 232 7.38 -9.25 11.79
C LEU A 232 6.36 -10.31 11.39
N LEU A 233 5.53 -10.01 10.41
CA LEU A 233 4.49 -10.93 9.92
C LEU A 233 5.05 -11.89 8.87
N ILE A 234 5.80 -11.36 7.90
CA ILE A 234 6.41 -12.16 6.83
C ILE A 234 7.86 -11.73 6.64
N PRO A 235 8.84 -12.62 6.92
CA PRO A 235 10.23 -12.39 6.58
C PRO A 235 10.45 -12.65 5.08
N THR A 236 11.08 -11.70 4.37
CA THR A 236 11.24 -11.79 2.92
C THR A 236 12.55 -12.38 2.45
N GLN A 237 13.40 -12.82 3.34
CA GLN A 237 14.72 -13.40 3.03
C GLN A 237 14.71 -14.53 1.98
N ARG A 238 13.52 -15.07 1.66
CA ARG A 238 13.33 -16.16 0.69
C ARG A 238 12.48 -15.82 -0.52
N ALA A 239 11.75 -14.70 -0.46
CA ALA A 239 10.91 -14.24 -1.56
C ALA A 239 11.01 -12.72 -1.63
N LYS A 240 11.35 -12.18 -2.78
CA LYS A 240 11.40 -10.73 -2.99
C LYS A 240 9.97 -10.20 -3.13
N ILE A 241 9.27 -10.09 -1.97
CA ILE A 241 7.88 -9.65 -1.89
C ILE A 241 7.81 -8.18 -1.48
N TYR A 242 6.74 -7.50 -1.90
CA TYR A 242 6.46 -6.10 -1.59
C TYR A 242 4.97 -5.80 -1.75
N ASN A 243 4.57 -4.56 -1.48
CA ASN A 243 3.22 -4.04 -1.66
C ASN A 243 2.12 -4.91 -1.03
N PRO A 244 2.10 -5.05 0.31
CA PRO A 244 1.00 -5.71 1.00
C PRO A 244 -0.27 -4.87 0.86
N TYR A 245 -1.40 -5.49 0.50
CA TYR A 245 -2.67 -4.79 0.38
C TYR A 245 -3.82 -5.65 0.91
N PHE A 246 -4.50 -5.20 1.99
CA PHE A 246 -5.63 -5.94 2.55
C PHE A 246 -6.75 -6.13 1.52
N LEU A 247 -7.30 -7.32 1.46
CA LEU A 247 -8.60 -7.50 0.82
C LEU A 247 -9.68 -6.75 1.61
N PRO A 248 -10.77 -6.31 0.97
CA PRO A 248 -11.83 -5.58 1.66
C PRO A 248 -12.44 -6.34 2.83
N ASN A 249 -12.95 -5.59 3.82
CA ASN A 249 -13.81 -6.11 4.90
C ASN A 249 -13.19 -7.20 5.78
N GLN A 250 -11.89 -7.11 6.07
CA GLN A 250 -11.25 -8.06 6.96
C GLN A 250 -11.77 -7.96 8.40
N SER A 251 -12.03 -9.11 9.05
CA SER A 251 -12.56 -9.18 10.41
C SER A 251 -11.99 -10.38 11.16
N GLY A 252 -11.53 -10.15 12.40
CA GLY A 252 -10.95 -11.18 13.26
C GLY A 252 -9.46 -11.40 13.04
N GLN A 253 -8.94 -12.52 13.57
CA GLN A 253 -7.51 -12.83 13.53
C GLN A 253 -7.05 -13.41 12.18
N THR A 254 -7.93 -14.06 11.44
CA THR A 254 -7.61 -14.52 10.10
C THR A 254 -7.90 -13.41 9.11
N VAL A 255 -6.86 -13.00 8.39
CA VAL A 255 -6.95 -11.95 7.37
C VAL A 255 -6.37 -12.42 6.05
N PHE A 256 -6.82 -11.77 4.99
CA PHE A 256 -6.35 -12.01 3.64
C PHE A 256 -5.86 -10.68 3.05
N PHE A 257 -4.75 -10.74 2.35
CA PHE A 257 -4.16 -9.60 1.65
C PHE A 257 -3.40 -10.07 0.42
N THR A 258 -3.18 -9.17 -0.51
CA THR A 258 -2.32 -9.44 -1.66
C THR A 258 -0.89 -9.03 -1.36
N LEU A 259 0.04 -9.69 -2.02
CA LEU A 259 1.45 -9.33 -2.08
C LEU A 259 1.92 -9.40 -3.52
N SER A 260 2.75 -8.46 -3.91
CA SER A 260 3.51 -8.54 -5.15
C SER A 260 4.84 -9.27 -4.93
N SER A 261 5.33 -9.96 -5.96
CA SER A 261 6.64 -10.59 -5.96
C SER A 261 7.44 -10.20 -7.21
N TRP A 262 8.78 -10.16 -7.08
CA TRP A 262 9.67 -9.85 -8.21
C TRP A 262 9.96 -11.06 -9.09
N LEU A 263 9.99 -12.27 -8.51
CA LEU A 263 10.32 -13.52 -9.22
C LEU A 263 9.45 -14.68 -8.69
N PRO A 264 8.44 -15.10 -9.45
CA PRO A 264 7.93 -14.46 -10.67
C PRO A 264 7.29 -13.09 -10.38
N TYR A 265 7.24 -12.22 -11.38
CA TYR A 265 6.60 -10.91 -11.25
C TYR A 265 5.08 -11.06 -11.31
N GLN A 266 4.46 -11.16 -10.14
CA GLN A 266 3.03 -11.45 -10.01
C GLN A 266 2.46 -10.97 -8.68
N VAL A 267 1.14 -10.96 -8.59
CA VAL A 267 0.39 -10.71 -7.36
C VAL A 267 -0.18 -12.03 -6.83
N SER A 268 0.00 -12.30 -5.55
CA SER A 268 -0.51 -13.48 -4.86
C SER A 268 -1.41 -13.08 -3.69
N THR A 269 -2.44 -13.87 -3.41
CA THR A 269 -3.24 -13.73 -2.20
C THR A 269 -2.62 -14.54 -1.07
N VAL A 270 -2.51 -13.93 0.08
CA VAL A 270 -1.94 -14.51 1.30
C VAL A 270 -3.02 -14.56 2.37
N LYS A 271 -3.11 -15.71 3.05
CA LYS A 271 -3.85 -15.86 4.30
C LYS A 271 -2.87 -15.79 5.47
N ALA A 272 -3.15 -14.94 6.44
CA ALA A 272 -2.36 -14.84 7.66
C ALA A 272 -3.25 -14.94 8.90
N MET A 273 -2.71 -15.55 9.95
CA MET A 273 -3.27 -15.49 11.29
C MET A 273 -2.52 -14.40 12.07
N LEU A 274 -3.24 -13.36 12.44
CA LEU A 274 -2.67 -12.24 13.16
C LEU A 274 -2.46 -12.57 14.64
N PRO A 275 -1.43 -12.01 15.29
CA PRO A 275 -1.26 -12.09 16.74
C PRO A 275 -2.43 -11.45 17.47
N THR A 276 -2.68 -11.88 18.71
CA THR A 276 -3.72 -11.27 19.54
C THR A 276 -3.37 -9.82 19.87
N VAL A 277 -4.40 -9.01 20.12
CA VAL A 277 -4.21 -7.60 20.56
C VAL A 277 -3.33 -7.55 21.81
N HIS A 278 -3.57 -8.44 22.78
CA HIS A 278 -2.78 -8.51 24.00
C HIS A 278 -1.29 -8.81 23.74
N HIS A 279 -0.98 -9.73 22.81
CA HIS A 279 0.39 -10.01 22.42
C HIS A 279 1.06 -8.77 21.82
N MET A 280 0.37 -8.08 20.90
CA MET A 280 0.88 -6.88 20.24
C MET A 280 1.10 -5.71 21.23
N GLU A 281 0.19 -5.53 22.17
CA GLU A 281 0.32 -4.50 23.21
C GLU A 281 1.46 -4.78 24.19
N LYS A 282 1.76 -6.05 24.49
CA LYS A 282 2.94 -6.43 25.26
C LYS A 282 4.26 -6.18 24.53
N LEU A 283 4.31 -6.39 23.22
CA LEU A 283 5.50 -6.09 22.41
C LEU A 283 5.83 -4.58 22.42
N ALA A 284 4.87 -3.71 22.70
CA ALA A 284 5.11 -2.27 22.84
C ALA A 284 6.13 -1.92 23.93
N TYR A 285 6.34 -2.78 24.90
CA TYR A 285 7.28 -2.57 26.00
C TYR A 285 8.63 -3.29 25.84
N THR A 286 8.79 -4.07 24.77
CA THR A 286 10.03 -4.81 24.51
C THR A 286 10.70 -4.20 23.28
N TYR A 287 11.71 -3.36 23.51
CA TYR A 287 12.58 -2.90 22.43
C TYR A 287 13.35 -4.11 21.89
N VAL A 288 13.07 -4.49 20.66
CA VAL A 288 13.86 -5.50 19.94
C VAL A 288 14.84 -4.75 19.05
N PRO A 289 16.14 -4.74 19.38
CA PRO A 289 17.16 -4.15 18.53
C PRO A 289 17.15 -4.78 17.14
N GLU A 290 17.46 -4.00 16.12
CA GLU A 290 17.45 -4.46 14.71
C GLU A 290 18.41 -5.62 14.43
N ASP A 291 19.40 -5.83 15.29
CA ASP A 291 20.45 -6.86 15.12
C ASP A 291 20.11 -8.26 15.67
N ASN A 292 19.01 -8.43 16.38
CA ASN A 292 18.68 -9.73 17.02
C ASN A 292 17.86 -10.67 16.11
N ARG A 293 18.28 -10.82 14.85
CA ARG A 293 17.64 -11.74 13.87
C ARG A 293 17.59 -13.19 14.37
N GLY A 294 18.57 -13.61 15.17
CA GLY A 294 18.66 -14.97 15.72
C GLY A 294 17.67 -15.24 16.86
N GLU A 295 17.38 -14.27 17.71
CA GLU A 295 16.47 -14.44 18.86
C GLU A 295 15.01 -14.38 18.46
N ILE A 296 14.65 -13.52 17.49
CA ILE A 296 13.29 -13.47 16.93
C ILE A 296 12.95 -14.80 16.26
N ALA A 297 13.90 -15.39 15.53
CA ALA A 297 13.71 -16.71 14.92
C ALA A 297 13.49 -17.80 15.97
N LYS A 298 14.20 -17.77 17.10
CA LYS A 298 13.99 -18.71 18.23
C LYS A 298 12.64 -18.50 18.92
N PHE A 299 12.19 -17.26 19.04
CA PHE A 299 10.89 -16.95 19.66
C PHE A 299 9.71 -17.38 18.77
N LEU A 300 9.82 -17.16 17.47
CA LEU A 300 8.76 -17.52 16.50
C LEU A 300 8.76 -19.01 16.15
N PHE A 301 9.90 -19.66 16.29
CA PHE A 301 10.12 -21.08 15.98
C PHE A 301 10.92 -21.77 17.10
N PRO A 302 10.33 -21.91 18.29
CA PRO A 302 11.04 -22.51 19.44
C PRO A 302 11.56 -23.94 19.18
N ASN A 303 10.98 -24.64 18.20
CA ASN A 303 11.36 -25.98 17.77
C ASN A 303 12.14 -26.04 16.44
N GLY A 304 12.69 -24.88 16.02
CA GLY A 304 13.36 -24.75 14.71
C GLY A 304 12.41 -24.49 13.55
N PHE A 305 12.95 -24.05 12.40
CA PHE A 305 12.17 -23.86 11.20
C PHE A 305 11.59 -25.20 10.71
N PRO A 306 10.33 -25.22 10.24
CA PRO A 306 9.80 -26.43 9.63
C PRO A 306 10.70 -26.87 8.46
N PRO A 307 10.92 -28.19 8.26
CA PRO A 307 11.77 -28.67 7.19
C PRO A 307 11.30 -28.14 5.84
N LYS A 308 12.26 -27.83 4.97
CA LYS A 308 11.96 -27.37 3.61
C LYS A 308 11.00 -28.36 2.94
N PRO A 309 9.91 -27.91 2.31
CA PRO A 309 9.13 -28.78 1.44
C PRO A 309 10.08 -29.39 0.41
N GLY A 310 10.16 -30.71 0.37
CA GLY A 310 10.99 -31.42 -0.59
C GLY A 310 10.55 -31.03 -2.01
N ILE A 311 11.52 -30.62 -2.83
CA ILE A 311 11.30 -30.43 -4.26
C ILE A 311 11.12 -31.83 -4.83
N VAL A 312 9.87 -32.22 -5.06
CA VAL A 312 9.57 -33.41 -5.89
C VAL A 312 9.87 -33.01 -7.32
N ARG A 313 11.05 -33.40 -7.80
CA ARG A 313 11.34 -33.38 -9.24
C ARG A 313 10.51 -34.49 -9.88
N ARG A 314 9.56 -34.10 -10.72
CA ARG A 314 9.02 -34.95 -11.77
C ARG A 314 9.59 -34.56 -13.11
#